data_4ce34fcd4aef349ea79443c9dda089dd
#
_entry.id   4ce34fcd4aef349ea79443c9dda089dd
#
_cell.length_a   1.000
_cell.length_b   1.000
_cell.length_c   1.000
_cell.angle_alpha   90.00
_cell.angle_beta   90.00
_cell.angle_gamma   90.00
#
_symmetry.space_group_name_H-M   'P 1'
#
loop_
_entity.id
_entity.type
_entity.pdbx_description
1 polymer ?
#
loop_
_entity_poly.entity_id
_entity_poly.type
_entity_poly.pdbx_seq_one_letter_code
_entity_poly.pdbx_strand_id
1 'polypeptide(L)'
;MVLGQPLINLKKDALPNTEKEPLPVAWTKMWTGNKGLESKIFHFTMGSAVDFENEGVRRMTVNAVYWGLGMEKEIKPDSSVAIIGDYKPLKAGFNYEKLGVKPRKVGYYR
;
A
#
# COMPACT_ATOMS: atom_id res chain seq x y z
N MET A 1 -12.53 -4.16 -5.07
CA MET A 1 -12.59 -3.19 -3.95
C MET A 1 -12.38 -3.93 -2.64
N VAL A 2 -11.56 -3.39 -1.75
CA VAL A 2 -11.34 -3.91 -0.39
C VAL A 2 -11.95 -2.92 0.59
N LEU A 3 -12.70 -3.42 1.57
CA LEU A 3 -13.30 -2.61 2.62
C LEU A 3 -12.53 -2.81 3.93
N GLY A 4 -12.29 -1.73 4.64
CA GLY A 4 -11.71 -1.72 5.97
C GLY A 4 -12.75 -1.32 7.01
N GLN A 5 -12.85 -2.10 8.07
CA GLN A 5 -13.72 -1.80 9.21
C GLN A 5 -13.01 -0.86 10.19
N PRO A 6 -13.55 0.34 10.46
CA PRO A 6 -13.02 1.20 11.50
C PRO A 6 -13.02 0.50 12.87
N LEU A 7 -11.99 0.75 13.66
CA LEU A 7 -11.88 0.25 15.03
C LEU A 7 -12.30 1.32 16.03
N ILE A 8 -12.66 0.91 17.24
CA ILE A 8 -13.06 1.83 18.32
C ILE A 8 -11.92 2.68 18.85
N ASN A 9 -10.66 2.24 18.66
CA ASN A 9 -9.45 2.97 19.05
C ASN A 9 -8.23 2.43 18.26
N LEU A 10 -7.02 2.93 18.56
CA LEU A 10 -5.77 2.57 17.89
C LEU A 10 -4.97 1.46 18.59
N LYS A 11 -5.56 0.73 19.53
CA LYS A 11 -4.88 -0.41 20.16
C LYS A 11 -4.85 -1.61 19.21
N LYS A 12 -3.83 -2.46 19.36
CA LYS A 12 -3.64 -3.64 18.50
C LYS A 12 -4.81 -4.64 18.56
N ASP A 13 -5.47 -4.73 19.71
CA ASP A 13 -6.59 -5.60 20.03
C ASP A 13 -7.95 -4.87 20.03
N ALA A 14 -8.01 -3.69 19.40
CA ALA A 14 -9.23 -2.91 19.33
C ALA A 14 -10.33 -3.64 18.58
N LEU A 15 -11.54 -3.58 19.12
CA LEU A 15 -12.73 -4.17 18.50
C LEU A 15 -13.22 -3.32 17.31
N PRO A 16 -13.94 -3.93 16.37
CA PRO A 16 -14.63 -3.20 15.31
C PRO A 16 -15.60 -2.17 15.88
N ASN A 17 -15.63 -0.99 15.29
CA ASN A 17 -16.62 0.03 15.61
C ASN A 17 -17.90 -0.24 14.82
N THR A 18 -18.88 -0.83 15.46
CA THR A 18 -20.17 -1.21 14.83
C THR A 18 -21.07 -0.02 14.49
N GLU A 19 -20.74 1.17 15.01
CA GLU A 19 -21.47 2.41 14.70
C GLU A 19 -20.98 3.06 13.38
N LYS A 20 -19.90 2.53 12.82
CA LYS A 20 -19.31 3.05 11.56
C LYS A 20 -19.35 2.01 10.46
N GLU A 21 -19.81 2.42 9.31
CA GLU A 21 -19.79 1.59 8.11
C GLU A 21 -18.35 1.31 7.64
N PRO A 22 -18.10 0.14 7.04
CA PRO A 22 -16.83 -0.15 6.41
C PRO A 22 -16.52 0.85 5.29
N LEU A 23 -15.26 1.27 5.20
CA LEU A 23 -14.78 2.24 4.22
C LEU A 23 -13.90 1.58 3.16
N PRO A 24 -13.96 2.04 1.90
CA PRO A 24 -13.03 1.58 0.87
C PRO A 24 -11.59 1.92 1.26
N VAL A 25 -10.73 0.90 1.35
CA VAL A 25 -9.30 1.05 1.66
C VAL A 25 -8.40 0.70 0.47
N ALA A 26 -8.94 -0.03 -0.52
CA ALA A 26 -8.26 -0.26 -1.79
C ALA A 26 -9.27 -0.47 -2.92
N TRP A 27 -8.98 0.08 -4.09
CA TRP A 27 -9.82 -0.08 -5.30
C TRP A 27 -9.04 0.08 -6.59
N THR A 28 -9.65 -0.36 -7.66
CA THR A 28 -9.17 -0.16 -9.03
C THR A 28 -10.13 0.72 -9.81
N LYS A 29 -9.61 1.44 -10.78
CA LYS A 29 -10.39 2.24 -11.74
C LYS A 29 -9.71 2.21 -13.11
N MET A 30 -10.51 2.11 -14.16
CA MET A 30 -10.08 2.45 -15.51
C MET A 30 -10.35 3.94 -15.75
N TRP A 31 -9.37 4.62 -16.31
CA TRP A 31 -9.46 6.04 -16.65
C TRP A 31 -9.14 6.25 -18.13
N THR A 32 -10.00 6.94 -18.83
CA THR A 32 -9.74 7.33 -20.22
C THR A 32 -9.39 8.81 -20.27
N GLY A 33 -8.16 9.10 -20.68
CA GLY A 33 -7.68 10.47 -20.84
C GLY A 33 -8.23 11.18 -22.06
N ASN A 34 -7.97 12.49 -22.18
CA ASN A 34 -8.47 13.34 -23.27
C ASN A 34 -8.07 12.89 -24.69
N LYS A 35 -7.03 12.08 -24.80
CA LYS A 35 -6.56 11.51 -26.09
C LYS A 35 -7.10 10.09 -26.34
N GLY A 36 -8.08 9.64 -25.57
CA GLY A 36 -8.64 8.29 -25.70
C GLY A 36 -7.75 7.16 -25.16
N LEU A 37 -6.64 7.48 -24.53
CA LEU A 37 -5.76 6.48 -23.91
C LEU A 37 -6.33 6.02 -22.58
N GLU A 38 -6.45 4.71 -22.41
CA GLU A 38 -6.88 4.11 -21.17
C GLU A 38 -5.70 3.89 -20.20
N SER A 39 -5.95 4.16 -18.93
CA SER A 39 -5.00 3.93 -17.84
C SER A 39 -5.65 3.09 -16.76
N LYS A 40 -4.90 2.12 -16.24
CA LYS A 40 -5.28 1.33 -15.07
C LYS A 40 -4.81 2.07 -13.81
N ILE A 41 -5.72 2.37 -12.91
CA ILE A 41 -5.43 3.03 -11.65
C ILE A 41 -5.72 2.05 -10.52
N PHE A 42 -4.73 1.80 -9.69
CA PHE A 42 -4.88 1.14 -8.41
C PHE A 42 -4.62 2.15 -7.30
N HIS A 43 -5.54 2.23 -6.37
CA HIS A 43 -5.42 3.08 -5.19
C HIS A 43 -5.57 2.25 -3.93
N PHE A 44 -4.77 2.55 -2.92
CA PHE A 44 -4.95 2.03 -1.58
C PHE A 44 -4.48 3.05 -0.53
N THR A 45 -5.05 2.98 0.65
CA THR A 45 -4.80 3.93 1.75
C THR A 45 -3.72 3.45 2.72
N MET A 46 -3.36 2.18 2.64
CA MET A 46 -2.26 1.59 3.41
C MET A 46 -0.93 1.99 2.77
N GLY A 47 -0.05 2.64 3.49
CA GLY A 47 1.19 3.16 2.92
C GLY A 47 2.30 3.39 3.93
N SER A 48 2.06 3.05 5.20
CA SER A 48 3.14 3.01 6.17
C SER A 48 4.10 1.87 5.84
N ALA A 49 5.40 2.09 6.02
CA ALA A 49 6.38 1.04 5.78
C ALA A 49 6.09 -0.23 6.62
N VAL A 50 5.55 -0.08 7.82
CA VAL A 50 5.17 -1.21 8.68
C VAL A 50 3.99 -2.02 8.15
N ASP A 51 3.14 -1.45 7.29
CA ASP A 51 2.01 -2.17 6.70
C ASP A 51 2.47 -3.32 5.81
N PHE A 52 3.67 -3.21 5.21
CA PHE A 52 4.27 -4.27 4.41
C PHE A 52 4.78 -5.47 5.21
N GLU A 53 4.78 -5.42 6.55
CA GLU A 53 4.96 -6.59 7.39
C GLU A 53 3.77 -7.56 7.25
N ASN A 54 2.60 -7.06 6.86
CA ASN A 54 1.42 -7.86 6.56
C ASN A 54 1.51 -8.48 5.16
N GLU A 55 1.40 -9.81 5.08
CA GLU A 55 1.48 -10.54 3.82
C GLU A 55 0.36 -10.14 2.84
N GLY A 56 -0.86 -9.89 3.33
CA GLY A 56 -1.99 -9.48 2.49
C GLY A 56 -1.73 -8.15 1.78
N VAL A 57 -1.10 -7.18 2.47
CA VAL A 57 -0.72 -5.89 1.88
C VAL A 57 0.34 -6.09 0.79
N ARG A 58 1.36 -6.91 1.04
CA ARG A 58 2.36 -7.25 0.02
C ARG A 58 1.74 -7.91 -1.20
N ARG A 59 0.90 -8.93 -0.97
CA ARG A 59 0.20 -9.67 -2.04
C ARG A 59 -0.68 -8.75 -2.88
N MET A 60 -1.45 -7.91 -2.24
CA MET A 60 -2.29 -6.92 -2.94
C MET A 60 -1.44 -5.98 -3.80
N THR A 61 -0.31 -5.50 -3.28
CA THR A 61 0.60 -4.60 -4.01
C THR A 61 1.22 -5.30 -5.21
N VAL A 62 1.74 -6.51 -5.05
CA VAL A 62 2.32 -7.30 -6.14
C VAL A 62 1.27 -7.59 -7.22
N ASN A 63 0.09 -8.01 -6.83
CA ASN A 63 -1.01 -8.27 -7.78
C ASN A 63 -1.45 -7.01 -8.52
N ALA A 64 -1.44 -5.85 -7.85
CA ALA A 64 -1.74 -4.57 -8.50
C ALA A 64 -0.71 -4.21 -9.57
N VAL A 65 0.57 -4.51 -9.34
CA VAL A 65 1.63 -4.34 -10.36
C VAL A 65 1.40 -5.24 -11.56
N TYR A 66 1.14 -6.53 -11.35
CA TYR A 66 0.82 -7.45 -12.44
C TYR A 66 -0.41 -6.97 -13.24
N TRP A 67 -1.47 -6.56 -12.53
CA TRP A 67 -2.66 -6.02 -13.18
C TRP A 67 -2.36 -4.76 -13.98
N GLY A 68 -1.58 -3.83 -13.43
CA GLY A 68 -1.16 -2.60 -14.11
C GLY A 68 -0.41 -2.86 -15.41
N LEU A 69 0.41 -3.91 -15.43
CA LEU A 69 1.20 -4.33 -16.58
C LEU A 69 0.43 -5.20 -17.59
N GLY A 70 -0.84 -5.52 -17.33
CA GLY A 70 -1.62 -6.43 -18.18
C GLY A 70 -1.22 -7.90 -18.05
N MET A 71 -0.62 -8.27 -16.93
CA MET A 71 -0.12 -9.61 -16.63
C MET A 71 -1.04 -10.36 -15.66
N GLU A 72 -2.34 -10.16 -15.75
CA GLU A 72 -3.33 -10.76 -14.83
C GLU A 72 -3.26 -12.29 -14.78
N LYS A 73 -2.88 -12.91 -15.90
CA LYS A 73 -2.75 -14.38 -16.00
C LYS A 73 -1.61 -14.95 -15.16
N GLU A 74 -0.65 -14.10 -14.80
CA GLU A 74 0.50 -14.47 -13.95
C GLU A 74 0.20 -14.35 -12.46
N ILE A 75 -0.96 -13.82 -12.08
CA ILE A 75 -1.39 -13.73 -10.69
C ILE A 75 -1.82 -15.11 -10.20
N LYS A 76 -1.03 -15.69 -9.30
CA LYS A 76 -1.31 -16.98 -8.67
C LYS A 76 -1.56 -16.79 -7.17
N PRO A 77 -2.55 -17.49 -6.59
CA PRO A 77 -2.86 -17.37 -5.17
C PRO A 77 -1.70 -17.74 -4.24
N ASP A 78 -0.87 -18.68 -4.68
CA ASP A 78 0.25 -19.26 -3.94
C ASP A 78 1.62 -18.64 -4.28
N SER A 79 1.67 -17.65 -5.16
CA SER A 79 2.92 -16.93 -5.46
C SER A 79 3.53 -16.35 -4.19
N SER A 80 4.83 -16.58 -4.00
CA SER A 80 5.55 -16.00 -2.87
C SER A 80 5.56 -14.46 -2.96
N VAL A 81 5.22 -13.82 -1.85
CA VAL A 81 5.38 -12.38 -1.63
C VAL A 81 6.23 -12.14 -0.38
N ALA A 82 7.14 -13.08 -0.11
CA ALA A 82 8.08 -12.97 1.01
C ALA A 82 8.96 -11.74 0.85
N ILE A 83 9.31 -11.14 1.98
CA ILE A 83 10.29 -10.05 2.01
C ILE A 83 11.67 -10.63 1.71
N ILE A 84 12.40 -10.02 0.79
CA ILE A 84 13.76 -10.40 0.44
C ILE A 84 14.72 -9.53 1.25
N GLY A 85 15.60 -10.19 2.01
CA GLY A 85 16.58 -9.53 2.88
C GLY A 85 16.00 -8.98 4.18
N ASP A 86 16.80 -8.15 4.85
CA ASP A 86 16.45 -7.52 6.12
C ASP A 86 15.48 -6.35 5.90
N TYR A 87 14.25 -6.53 6.33
CA TYR A 87 13.26 -5.47 6.33
C TYR A 87 13.06 -4.91 7.74
N LYS A 88 13.55 -3.70 7.95
CA LYS A 88 13.45 -2.98 9.24
C LYS A 88 12.71 -1.67 9.04
N PRO A 89 11.37 -1.70 8.90
CA PRO A 89 10.61 -0.51 8.63
C PRO A 89 10.68 0.47 9.79
N LEU A 90 10.85 1.74 9.46
CA LEU A 90 10.73 2.81 10.45
C LEU A 90 9.25 3.04 10.75
N LYS A 91 8.93 3.12 12.03
CA LYS A 91 7.58 3.54 12.45
C LYS A 91 7.35 4.98 12.01
N ALA A 92 6.11 5.28 11.61
CA ALA A 92 5.71 6.62 11.24
C ALA A 92 6.10 7.63 12.33
N GLY A 93 6.72 8.74 11.90
CA GLY A 93 7.16 9.82 12.79
C GLY A 93 8.08 10.76 12.04
N PHE A 94 7.95 12.07 12.32
CA PHE A 94 8.74 13.13 11.68
C PHE A 94 10.00 13.47 12.44
N ASN A 95 10.74 12.47 12.91
CA ASN A 95 11.95 12.73 13.68
C ASN A 95 13.21 12.54 12.82
N TYR A 96 13.33 13.33 11.76
CA TYR A 96 14.47 13.32 10.86
C TYR A 96 15.79 13.59 11.57
N GLU A 97 15.77 14.38 12.65
CA GLU A 97 16.97 14.68 13.45
C GLU A 97 17.52 13.43 14.14
N LYS A 98 16.65 12.60 14.76
CA LYS A 98 17.04 11.32 15.35
C LYS A 98 17.57 10.33 14.30
N LEU A 99 17.10 10.42 13.08
CA LEU A 99 17.54 9.58 11.97
C LEU A 99 18.82 10.08 11.33
N GLY A 100 19.31 11.27 11.71
CA GLY A 100 20.47 11.90 11.10
C GLY A 100 20.26 12.26 9.62
N VAL A 101 19.00 12.28 9.14
CA VAL A 101 18.66 12.58 7.75
C VAL A 101 18.62 14.09 7.56
N LYS A 102 19.41 14.61 6.62
CA LYS A 102 19.38 16.02 6.23
C LYS A 102 18.83 16.16 4.82
N PRO A 103 18.03 17.20 4.54
CA PRO A 103 17.63 17.51 3.18
C PRO A 103 18.85 17.68 2.28
N ARG A 104 18.82 17.09 1.10
CA ARG A 104 19.91 17.19 0.12
C ARG A 104 19.51 18.04 -1.05
N LYS A 105 20.49 18.65 -1.73
CA LYS A 105 20.23 19.46 -2.93
C LYS A 105 19.62 18.59 -4.03
N VAL A 106 18.74 19.20 -4.82
CA VAL A 106 18.18 18.56 -6.03
C VAL A 106 19.33 18.06 -6.92
N GLY A 107 19.25 16.82 -7.36
CA GLY A 107 20.28 16.18 -8.19
C GLY A 107 21.31 15.34 -7.43
N TYR A 108 21.24 15.28 -6.10
CA TYR A 108 22.15 14.42 -5.31
C TYR A 108 22.00 12.92 -5.64
N TYR A 109 20.81 12.50 -6.07
CA TYR A 109 20.46 11.10 -6.37
C TYR A 109 20.47 10.77 -7.87
N ARG A 110 21.14 11.58 -8.67
CA ARG A 110 21.32 11.32 -10.11
C ARG A 110 22.55 10.48 -10.35
#